data_7291a326a9e722cef6449498384baa7e
#
_entry.id   7291a326a9e722cef6449498384baa7e
#
_cell.length_a   1.000
_cell.length_b   1.000
_cell.length_c   1.000
_cell.angle_alpha   90.00
_cell.angle_beta   90.00
_cell.angle_gamma   90.00
#
_symmetry.space_group_name_H-M   'P 1'
#
loop_
_entity.id
_entity.type
_entity.pdbx_description
1 polymer ?
#
loop_
_entity_poly.entity_id
_entity_poly.type
_entity_poly.pdbx_seq_one_letter_code
_entity_poly.pdbx_strand_id
1 'polypeptide(L)'
;MQISRMLRLVFGFLLISVFGLPLITQAERSPNIVLILADDLGFSDLGSYGSEIATPNLDRLAYEGLRFSSYHTAASCAPTRAMLVTGHDSHLVGVPNIPEAIPGSQIREPNYQGVLSKDFETIAEMLERKSYRNYFAGKWHLGMDEERLPFARGFHRSLSMADTGSDNWEQKPYLPIYGSANWFEDGERVRLPEDYYSSSYIVDKTIQYLEEGPQGNPFFAFVSFMAVHIPVQAPAEYRDRYKEMYSDGWRALAEERSKGLAKMNILEREFPVNLAPTAVSWVDCRVRLDHVVDWPTGAAGNL
;
A
#
# COMPACT_ATOMS: atom_id res chain seq x y z
N MET A 1 80.60 -2.70 -1.56
CA MET A 1 79.73 -1.97 -0.60
C MET A 1 78.68 -1.08 -1.29
N GLN A 2 78.67 -0.95 -2.60
CA GLN A 2 77.68 -0.10 -3.35
C GLN A 2 76.43 -0.90 -3.85
N ILE A 3 76.54 -2.20 -4.08
CA ILE A 3 75.44 -3.02 -4.62
C ILE A 3 74.33 -3.26 -3.56
N SER A 4 74.66 -3.30 -2.26
CA SER A 4 73.68 -3.49 -1.17
C SER A 4 72.76 -2.28 -0.92
N ARG A 5 73.18 -1.07 -1.28
CA ARG A 5 72.34 0.14 -1.15
C ARG A 5 71.31 0.32 -2.27
N MET A 6 71.68 -0.09 -3.49
CA MET A 6 70.78 -0.04 -4.65
C MET A 6 69.63 -1.06 -4.50
N LEU A 7 69.92 -2.24 -3.97
CA LEU A 7 68.90 -3.29 -3.78
C LEU A 7 67.85 -2.92 -2.72
N ARG A 8 68.25 -2.16 -1.68
CA ARG A 8 67.31 -1.67 -0.64
C ARG A 8 66.40 -0.55 -1.13
N LEU A 9 66.86 0.31 -2.07
CA LEU A 9 66.05 1.34 -2.67
C LEU A 9 65.01 0.81 -3.68
N VAL A 10 65.36 -0.24 -4.44
CA VAL A 10 64.45 -0.88 -5.39
C VAL A 10 63.34 -1.67 -4.64
N PHE A 11 63.69 -2.36 -3.52
CA PHE A 11 62.68 -3.05 -2.67
C PHE A 11 61.78 -2.05 -1.94
N GLY A 12 62.28 -0.90 -1.51
CA GLY A 12 61.46 0.14 -0.87
C GLY A 12 60.46 0.77 -1.83
N PHE A 13 60.82 0.99 -3.10
CA PHE A 13 59.90 1.51 -4.14
C PHE A 13 58.87 0.47 -4.59
N LEU A 14 59.22 -0.82 -4.61
CA LEU A 14 58.26 -1.88 -4.98
C LEU A 14 57.22 -2.12 -3.89
N LEU A 15 57.54 -1.93 -2.60
CA LEU A 15 56.59 -2.05 -1.49
C LEU A 15 55.61 -0.86 -1.41
N ILE A 16 56.00 0.35 -1.82
CA ILE A 16 55.14 1.51 -1.83
C ILE A 16 54.14 1.44 -3.00
N SER A 17 54.51 0.79 -4.11
CA SER A 17 53.63 0.61 -5.27
C SER A 17 52.50 -0.40 -5.05
N VAL A 18 52.61 -1.31 -4.08
CA VAL A 18 51.60 -2.36 -3.79
C VAL A 18 50.51 -1.82 -2.81
N PHE A 19 50.84 -0.80 -2.00
CA PHE A 19 49.89 -0.22 -1.06
C PHE A 19 49.13 0.99 -1.60
N GLY A 20 49.41 1.43 -2.82
CA GLY A 20 48.81 2.60 -3.45
C GLY A 20 47.68 2.34 -4.45
N LEU A 21 47.16 1.10 -4.53
CA LEU A 21 45.91 0.87 -5.29
C LEU A 21 44.79 1.49 -4.48
N PRO A 22 44.08 2.52 -5.04
CA PRO A 22 42.88 2.97 -4.39
C PRO A 22 41.94 1.76 -4.29
N LEU A 23 41.59 1.36 -3.07
CA LEU A 23 40.43 0.55 -2.84
C LEU A 23 39.27 1.35 -3.43
N ILE A 24 38.90 1.03 -4.67
CA ILE A 24 37.64 1.47 -5.25
C ILE A 24 36.59 0.79 -4.39
N THR A 25 36.22 1.41 -3.28
CA THR A 25 34.99 1.07 -2.58
C THR A 25 33.91 1.35 -3.59
N GLN A 26 33.43 0.28 -4.21
CA GLN A 26 32.24 0.35 -5.04
C GLN A 26 31.15 0.89 -4.11
N ALA A 27 30.79 2.16 -4.30
CA ALA A 27 29.71 2.76 -3.55
C ALA A 27 28.50 1.84 -3.71
N GLU A 28 28.03 1.26 -2.60
CA GLU A 28 26.85 0.41 -2.65
C GLU A 28 25.73 1.22 -3.31
N ARG A 29 25.22 0.69 -4.40
CA ARG A 29 24.09 1.33 -5.08
C ARG A 29 22.92 1.31 -4.10
N SER A 30 22.27 2.45 -3.91
CA SER A 30 21.03 2.53 -3.16
C SER A 30 20.01 1.52 -3.72
N PRO A 31 19.36 0.72 -2.88
CA PRO A 31 18.42 -0.31 -3.34
C PRO A 31 17.18 0.32 -3.97
N ASN A 32 16.58 -0.35 -4.92
CA ASN A 32 15.23 -0.04 -5.34
C ASN A 32 14.23 -0.40 -4.23
N ILE A 33 13.19 0.39 -4.07
CA ILE A 33 12.16 0.22 -3.05
C ILE A 33 10.81 0.04 -3.74
N VAL A 34 10.12 -1.06 -3.43
CA VAL A 34 8.74 -1.29 -3.85
C VAL A 34 7.89 -1.41 -2.58
N LEU A 35 6.95 -0.49 -2.41
CA LEU A 35 5.97 -0.50 -1.34
C LEU A 35 4.63 -0.94 -1.92
N ILE A 36 4.14 -2.11 -1.51
CA ILE A 36 2.84 -2.63 -1.91
C ILE A 36 1.89 -2.47 -0.73
N LEU A 37 0.80 -1.73 -0.93
CA LEU A 37 -0.24 -1.51 0.07
C LEU A 37 -1.56 -2.10 -0.42
N ALA A 38 -2.12 -3.03 0.35
CA ALA A 38 -3.49 -3.50 0.19
C ALA A 38 -4.42 -2.70 1.11
N ASP A 39 -5.65 -2.45 0.67
CA ASP A 39 -6.63 -1.68 1.42
C ASP A 39 -7.60 -2.63 2.14
N ASP A 40 -7.70 -2.51 3.46
CA ASP A 40 -8.53 -3.34 4.34
C ASP A 40 -8.17 -4.85 4.37
N LEU A 41 -6.92 -5.22 4.03
CA LEU A 41 -6.47 -6.61 4.10
C LEU A 41 -6.29 -7.04 5.55
N GLY A 42 -6.93 -8.14 5.93
CA GLY A 42 -6.87 -8.70 7.28
C GLY A 42 -5.52 -9.37 7.59
N PHE A 43 -5.18 -9.44 8.87
CA PHE A 43 -3.92 -10.01 9.37
C PHE A 43 -3.64 -11.43 8.85
N SER A 44 -4.68 -12.28 8.73
CA SER A 44 -4.54 -13.68 8.31
C SER A 44 -5.06 -13.95 6.89
N ASP A 45 -5.10 -12.93 6.02
CA ASP A 45 -5.63 -13.10 4.66
C ASP A 45 -4.59 -13.55 3.62
N LEU A 46 -3.33 -13.68 4.02
CA LEU A 46 -2.27 -14.24 3.16
C LEU A 46 -1.95 -15.69 3.55
N GLY A 47 -1.58 -16.52 2.59
CA GLY A 47 -1.18 -17.91 2.82
C GLY A 47 -0.03 -18.04 3.83
N SER A 48 0.96 -17.13 3.77
CA SER A 48 2.06 -17.03 4.73
C SER A 48 1.64 -16.70 6.16
N TYR A 49 0.39 -16.30 6.37
CA TYR A 49 -0.25 -16.07 7.67
C TYR A 49 -1.41 -17.05 7.93
N GLY A 50 -1.46 -18.16 7.21
CA GLY A 50 -2.40 -19.25 7.47
C GLY A 50 -3.74 -19.16 6.75
N SER A 51 -3.88 -18.27 5.77
CA SER A 51 -5.06 -18.22 4.93
C SER A 51 -5.19 -19.45 4.05
N GLU A 52 -6.44 -19.84 3.80
CA GLU A 52 -6.82 -20.81 2.77
C GLU A 52 -6.70 -20.25 1.35
N ILE A 53 -6.57 -18.92 1.22
CA ILE A 53 -6.41 -18.26 -0.06
C ILE A 53 -4.95 -18.38 -0.53
N ALA A 54 -4.76 -18.91 -1.73
CA ALA A 54 -3.43 -19.06 -2.31
C ALA A 54 -2.84 -17.71 -2.74
N THR A 55 -1.74 -17.31 -2.11
CA THR A 55 -1.00 -16.08 -2.41
C THR A 55 0.49 -16.36 -2.70
N PRO A 56 0.81 -17.21 -3.70
CA PRO A 56 2.13 -17.83 -3.83
C PRO A 56 3.28 -16.84 -3.98
N ASN A 57 3.08 -15.70 -4.65
CA ASN A 57 4.12 -14.70 -4.83
C ASN A 57 4.37 -13.88 -3.55
N LEU A 58 3.31 -13.53 -2.82
CA LEU A 58 3.42 -12.84 -1.53
C LEU A 58 3.98 -13.78 -0.45
N ASP A 59 3.56 -15.05 -0.48
CA ASP A 59 4.08 -16.08 0.43
C ASP A 59 5.58 -16.29 0.24
N ARG A 60 6.06 -16.33 -1.01
CA ARG A 60 7.48 -16.41 -1.32
C ARG A 60 8.24 -15.23 -0.72
N LEU A 61 7.78 -14.00 -0.92
CA LEU A 61 8.41 -12.80 -0.33
C LEU A 61 8.43 -12.88 1.20
N ALA A 62 7.36 -13.36 1.81
CA ALA A 62 7.26 -13.52 3.25
C ALA A 62 8.24 -14.56 3.81
N TYR A 63 8.47 -15.66 3.09
CA TYR A 63 9.42 -16.72 3.52
C TYR A 63 10.87 -16.39 3.20
N GLU A 64 11.15 -15.60 2.17
CA GLU A 64 12.47 -15.10 1.84
C GLU A 64 12.88 -13.86 2.66
N GLY A 65 11.91 -13.18 3.28
CA GLY A 65 12.08 -11.93 4.02
C GLY A 65 11.67 -12.01 5.49
N LEU A 66 11.05 -10.94 5.97
CA LEU A 66 10.55 -10.82 7.33
C LEU A 66 9.03 -10.80 7.36
N ARG A 67 8.44 -11.55 8.29
CA ARG A 67 7.01 -11.52 8.60
C ARG A 67 6.79 -10.83 9.95
N PHE A 68 5.96 -9.82 9.97
CA PHE A 68 5.62 -9.10 11.19
C PHE A 68 4.40 -9.76 11.86
N SER A 69 4.55 -10.16 13.12
CA SER A 69 3.45 -10.68 13.93
C SER A 69 2.68 -9.60 14.69
N SER A 70 3.20 -8.38 14.73
CA SER A 70 2.64 -7.25 15.47
C SER A 70 2.72 -5.97 14.62
N TYR A 71 2.01 -5.98 13.48
CA TYR A 71 1.87 -4.82 12.61
C TYR A 71 0.55 -4.13 12.90
N HIS A 72 0.61 -2.84 13.24
CA HIS A 72 -0.56 -2.05 13.61
C HIS A 72 -0.74 -0.86 12.69
N THR A 73 -1.99 -0.54 12.39
CA THR A 73 -2.40 0.62 11.60
C THR A 73 -3.35 1.50 12.43
N ALA A 74 -3.72 2.67 11.89
CA ALA A 74 -4.86 3.40 12.43
C ALA A 74 -6.18 2.64 12.13
N ALA A 75 -7.27 3.07 12.77
CA ALA A 75 -8.58 2.46 12.62
C ALA A 75 -9.22 2.65 11.23
N SER A 76 -8.66 3.53 10.38
CA SER A 76 -9.16 3.78 9.03
C SER A 76 -8.04 4.10 8.04
N CYS A 77 -8.36 4.06 6.74
CA CYS A 77 -7.40 4.09 5.64
C CYS A 77 -6.66 5.43 5.51
N ALA A 78 -7.35 6.58 5.49
CA ALA A 78 -6.67 7.87 5.30
C ALA A 78 -5.69 8.21 6.42
N PRO A 79 -6.01 8.07 7.73
CA PRO A 79 -5.05 8.21 8.82
C PRO A 79 -3.85 7.28 8.69
N THR A 80 -4.06 6.00 8.38
CA THR A 80 -2.98 5.03 8.16
C THR A 80 -2.07 5.47 7.03
N ARG A 81 -2.64 5.91 5.90
CA ARG A 81 -1.89 6.40 4.73
C ARG A 81 -1.08 7.64 5.07
N ALA A 82 -1.67 8.59 5.80
CA ALA A 82 -0.97 9.80 6.25
C ALA A 82 0.26 9.47 7.12
N MET A 83 0.09 8.58 8.11
CA MET A 83 1.20 8.10 8.95
C MET A 83 2.26 7.35 8.12
N LEU A 84 1.84 6.51 7.17
CA LEU A 84 2.75 5.73 6.33
C LEU A 84 3.63 6.62 5.45
N VAL A 85 3.05 7.66 4.85
CA VAL A 85 3.80 8.52 3.93
C VAL A 85 4.61 9.62 4.61
N THR A 86 4.33 9.95 5.88
CA THR A 86 5.03 11.05 6.60
C THR A 86 5.86 10.59 7.79
N GLY A 87 5.56 9.41 8.36
CA GLY A 87 6.15 8.96 9.62
C GLY A 87 5.66 9.72 10.86
N HIS A 88 4.62 10.54 10.73
CA HIS A 88 4.04 11.34 11.82
C HIS A 88 2.63 10.87 12.19
N ASP A 89 2.20 11.20 13.42
CA ASP A 89 0.83 10.96 13.87
C ASP A 89 -0.19 11.63 12.94
N SER A 90 -1.28 10.93 12.65
CA SER A 90 -2.28 11.36 11.68
C SER A 90 -2.97 12.68 12.05
N HIS A 91 -3.15 12.96 13.34
CA HIS A 91 -3.70 14.23 13.82
C HIS A 91 -2.76 15.41 13.57
N LEU A 92 -1.44 15.19 13.74
CA LEU A 92 -0.45 16.24 13.45
C LEU A 92 -0.45 16.63 11.98
N VAL A 93 -0.64 15.67 11.10
CA VAL A 93 -0.56 15.90 9.65
C VAL A 93 -1.89 16.24 9.00
N GLY A 94 -2.94 16.48 9.79
CA GLY A 94 -4.23 16.98 9.29
C GLY A 94 -5.25 15.91 8.91
N VAL A 95 -4.97 14.62 9.17
CA VAL A 95 -5.81 13.48 8.75
C VAL A 95 -6.25 12.63 9.96
N PRO A 96 -7.06 13.15 10.87
CA PRO A 96 -7.49 12.42 12.06
C PRO A 96 -8.49 11.30 11.76
N ASN A 97 -9.20 11.40 10.63
CA ASN A 97 -10.17 10.44 10.13
C ASN A 97 -10.23 10.52 8.59
N ILE A 98 -11.02 9.64 7.97
CA ILE A 98 -11.36 9.80 6.57
C ILE A 98 -12.13 11.10 6.36
N PRO A 99 -11.87 11.88 5.31
CA PRO A 99 -12.49 13.19 5.11
C PRO A 99 -14.01 13.12 5.09
N GLU A 100 -14.57 12.04 4.57
CA GLU A 100 -16.01 11.81 4.45
C GLU A 100 -16.74 11.59 5.81
N ALA A 101 -15.98 11.27 6.87
CA ALA A 101 -16.51 11.02 8.21
C ALA A 101 -16.18 12.12 9.23
N ILE A 102 -15.51 13.21 8.81
CA ILE A 102 -15.20 14.32 9.71
C ILE A 102 -16.44 15.19 9.89
N PRO A 103 -16.94 15.39 11.13
CA PRO A 103 -18.09 16.25 11.37
C PRO A 103 -17.81 17.69 10.95
N GLY A 104 -18.81 18.36 10.41
CA GLY A 104 -18.71 19.77 9.99
C GLY A 104 -18.31 20.73 11.11
N SER A 105 -18.54 20.36 12.36
CA SER A 105 -18.07 21.11 13.54
C SER A 105 -16.55 21.01 13.74
N GLN A 106 -15.92 19.93 13.30
CA GLN A 106 -14.49 19.67 13.49
C GLN A 106 -13.62 20.07 12.30
N ILE A 107 -14.18 20.08 11.08
CA ILE A 107 -13.38 20.34 9.85
C ILE A 107 -12.71 21.73 9.84
N ARG A 108 -13.14 22.65 10.70
CA ARG A 108 -12.55 23.98 10.84
C ARG A 108 -11.45 24.04 11.91
N GLU A 109 -11.33 23.00 12.73
CA GLU A 109 -10.30 22.93 13.74
C GLU A 109 -8.93 22.66 13.10
N PRO A 110 -7.86 23.22 13.65
CA PRO A 110 -6.51 22.91 13.19
C PRO A 110 -6.26 21.41 13.18
N ASN A 111 -5.66 20.90 12.10
CA ASN A 111 -5.33 19.49 11.90
C ASN A 111 -6.55 18.53 11.81
N TYR A 112 -7.75 19.04 11.49
CA TYR A 112 -8.96 18.23 11.33
C TYR A 112 -9.58 18.36 9.93
N GLN A 113 -8.78 18.70 8.92
CA GLN A 113 -9.28 18.90 7.55
C GLN A 113 -9.50 17.60 6.79
N GLY A 114 -8.95 16.47 7.26
CA GLY A 114 -9.05 15.18 6.58
C GLY A 114 -8.18 15.08 5.32
N VAL A 115 -7.29 16.04 5.12
CA VAL A 115 -6.35 16.08 4.00
C VAL A 115 -4.94 16.32 4.51
N LEU A 116 -3.95 15.77 3.80
CA LEU A 116 -2.56 15.84 4.21
C LEU A 116 -2.07 17.30 4.23
N SER A 117 -1.52 17.72 5.37
CA SER A 117 -0.89 19.04 5.50
C SER A 117 0.35 19.13 4.63
N LYS A 118 0.56 20.31 4.05
CA LYS A 118 1.74 20.61 3.24
C LYS A 118 2.99 20.91 4.09
N ASP A 119 2.81 21.12 5.38
CA ASP A 119 3.91 21.44 6.30
C ASP A 119 4.74 20.20 6.67
N PHE A 120 4.26 19.01 6.31
CA PHE A 120 4.93 17.75 6.58
C PHE A 120 5.42 17.11 5.29
N GLU A 121 6.68 16.73 5.31
CA GLU A 121 7.33 16.10 4.17
C GLU A 121 6.93 14.62 4.04
N THR A 122 6.76 14.17 2.82
CA THR A 122 6.49 12.76 2.52
C THR A 122 7.77 11.96 2.34
N ILE A 123 7.68 10.65 2.46
CA ILE A 123 8.78 9.73 2.14
C ILE A 123 9.27 9.91 0.69
N ALA A 124 8.37 10.24 -0.25
CA ALA A 124 8.74 10.47 -1.64
C ALA A 124 9.59 11.74 -1.78
N GLU A 125 9.20 12.85 -1.13
CA GLU A 125 9.99 14.08 -1.10
C GLU A 125 11.37 13.87 -0.45
N MET A 126 11.44 13.06 0.63
CA MET A 126 12.71 12.69 1.26
C MET A 126 13.62 11.86 0.33
N LEU A 127 13.04 10.87 -0.36
CA LEU A 127 13.78 9.99 -1.27
C LEU A 127 14.23 10.73 -2.54
N GLU A 128 13.46 11.70 -3.03
CA GLU A 128 13.84 12.55 -4.16
C GLU A 128 15.16 13.28 -3.88
N ARG A 129 15.36 13.80 -2.67
CA ARG A 129 16.65 14.41 -2.26
C ARG A 129 17.80 13.42 -2.22
N LYS A 130 17.52 12.12 -2.23
CA LYS A 130 18.50 11.03 -2.34
C LYS A 130 18.61 10.49 -3.76
N SER A 131 18.12 11.25 -4.74
CA SER A 131 18.17 10.93 -6.18
C SER A 131 17.34 9.68 -6.57
N TYR A 132 16.36 9.31 -5.76
CA TYR A 132 15.39 8.31 -6.15
C TYR A 132 14.43 8.87 -7.20
N ARG A 133 13.97 7.99 -8.09
CA ARG A 133 12.82 8.24 -8.96
C ARG A 133 11.60 7.61 -8.34
N ASN A 134 10.61 8.44 -8.01
CA ASN A 134 9.45 8.05 -7.24
C ASN A 134 8.22 7.91 -8.15
N TYR A 135 7.53 6.78 -8.03
CA TYR A 135 6.36 6.42 -8.83
C TYR A 135 5.21 6.01 -7.91
N PHE A 136 4.01 6.46 -8.23
CA PHE A 136 2.80 6.13 -7.49
C PHE A 136 1.73 5.58 -8.42
N ALA A 137 1.05 4.50 -8.03
CA ALA A 137 -0.15 4.05 -8.72
C ALA A 137 -1.17 3.47 -7.73
N GLY A 138 -2.41 3.98 -7.77
CA GLY A 138 -3.54 3.47 -7.01
C GLY A 138 -4.22 4.46 -6.07
N LYS A 139 -4.77 3.96 -4.96
CA LYS A 139 -5.51 4.76 -3.98
C LYS A 139 -4.59 5.68 -3.18
N TRP A 140 -4.91 6.98 -3.21
CA TRP A 140 -4.22 8.02 -2.43
C TRP A 140 -4.94 8.37 -1.13
N HIS A 141 -6.14 8.91 -1.23
CA HIS A 141 -7.05 9.26 -0.13
C HIS A 141 -6.46 10.25 0.91
N LEU A 142 -5.63 11.20 0.46
CA LEU A 142 -4.98 12.21 1.31
C LEU A 142 -5.21 13.64 0.82
N GLY A 143 -6.22 13.84 0.00
CA GLY A 143 -6.59 15.11 -0.63
C GLY A 143 -6.61 15.00 -2.15
N MET A 144 -7.44 15.82 -2.79
CA MET A 144 -7.67 15.79 -4.25
C MET A 144 -7.39 17.13 -4.93
N ASP A 145 -6.96 18.12 -4.17
CA ASP A 145 -6.48 19.38 -4.76
C ASP A 145 -5.06 19.20 -5.32
N GLU A 146 -4.73 20.01 -6.33
CA GLU A 146 -3.50 19.91 -7.08
C GLU A 146 -2.23 19.82 -6.20
N GLU A 147 -2.18 20.60 -5.11
CA GLU A 147 -1.02 20.67 -4.21
C GLU A 147 -0.87 19.45 -3.28
N ARG A 148 -1.90 18.60 -3.19
CA ARG A 148 -1.92 17.41 -2.32
C ARG A 148 -1.89 16.10 -3.06
N LEU A 149 -2.11 16.11 -4.38
CA LEU A 149 -1.97 14.91 -5.21
C LEU A 149 -0.53 14.37 -5.17
N PRO A 150 -0.31 13.07 -5.37
CA PRO A 150 1.02 12.47 -5.30
C PRO A 150 2.07 13.18 -6.16
N PHE A 151 1.68 13.65 -7.35
CA PHE A 151 2.57 14.37 -8.26
C PHE A 151 3.18 15.63 -7.62
N ALA A 152 2.41 16.37 -6.83
CA ALA A 152 2.92 17.54 -6.08
C ALA A 152 3.61 17.16 -4.77
N ARG A 153 3.63 15.88 -4.41
CA ARG A 153 4.16 15.37 -3.14
C ARG A 153 5.32 14.40 -3.33
N GLY A 154 6.19 14.72 -4.30
CA GLY A 154 7.48 14.06 -4.52
C GLY A 154 7.43 12.82 -5.43
N PHE A 155 6.31 12.51 -6.07
CA PHE A 155 6.24 11.46 -7.07
C PHE A 155 6.39 12.03 -8.49
N HIS A 156 7.36 11.54 -9.24
CA HIS A 156 7.68 12.01 -10.60
C HIS A 156 6.64 11.61 -11.65
N ARG A 157 6.00 10.48 -11.45
CA ARG A 157 4.84 10.01 -12.20
C ARG A 157 3.84 9.46 -11.21
N SER A 158 2.57 9.68 -11.46
CA SER A 158 1.53 9.20 -10.57
C SER A 158 0.22 8.92 -11.31
N LEU A 159 -0.38 7.77 -11.03
CA LEU A 159 -1.79 7.50 -11.27
C LEU A 159 -2.49 7.37 -9.92
N SER A 160 -3.37 8.29 -9.57
CA SER A 160 -3.99 8.32 -8.25
C SER A 160 -5.50 8.34 -8.28
N MET A 161 -6.13 7.46 -7.49
CA MET A 161 -7.52 7.53 -7.12
C MET A 161 -7.61 8.27 -5.78
N ALA A 162 -8.20 9.46 -5.80
CA ALA A 162 -8.15 10.38 -4.67
C ALA A 162 -9.21 10.13 -3.59
N ASP A 163 -10.27 9.37 -3.93
CA ASP A 163 -11.40 9.07 -3.05
C ASP A 163 -11.12 7.89 -2.12
N THR A 164 -12.10 7.57 -1.26
CA THR A 164 -12.06 6.41 -0.37
C THR A 164 -12.14 5.07 -1.12
N GLY A 165 -12.80 5.01 -2.27
CA GLY A 165 -12.92 3.82 -3.10
C GLY A 165 -13.73 4.07 -4.37
N SER A 166 -13.64 3.15 -5.31
CA SER A 166 -14.43 3.15 -6.55
C SER A 166 -14.71 1.72 -7.00
N ASP A 167 -15.64 1.57 -7.94
CA ASP A 167 -15.82 0.32 -8.66
C ASP A 167 -14.52 -0.09 -9.36
N ASN A 168 -14.25 -1.41 -9.42
CA ASN A 168 -12.98 -1.91 -9.93
C ASN A 168 -12.92 -2.03 -11.46
N TRP A 169 -14.04 -1.89 -12.18
CA TRP A 169 -14.14 -1.94 -13.65
C TRP A 169 -14.73 -0.67 -14.26
N GLU A 170 -15.37 0.16 -13.43
CA GLU A 170 -16.01 1.39 -13.89
C GLU A 170 -15.53 2.60 -13.07
N GLN A 171 -15.45 3.77 -13.67
CA GLN A 171 -15.17 5.00 -12.92
C GLN A 171 -16.41 5.48 -12.13
N LYS A 172 -17.01 4.54 -11.41
CA LYS A 172 -18.16 4.76 -10.57
C LYS A 172 -17.70 4.92 -9.12
N PRO A 173 -18.09 6.00 -8.43
CA PRO A 173 -17.67 6.24 -7.07
C PRO A 173 -18.28 5.22 -6.11
N TYR A 174 -17.56 4.88 -5.07
CA TYR A 174 -18.08 4.05 -3.97
C TYR A 174 -19.14 4.83 -3.16
N LEU A 175 -18.87 6.09 -2.83
CA LEU A 175 -19.79 6.94 -2.10
C LEU A 175 -20.59 7.84 -3.06
N PRO A 176 -21.92 7.96 -2.87
CA PRO A 176 -22.79 8.77 -3.75
C PRO A 176 -22.55 10.28 -3.62
N ILE A 177 -21.75 10.73 -2.64
CA ILE A 177 -21.34 12.14 -2.52
C ILE A 177 -20.43 12.60 -3.65
N TYR A 178 -19.78 11.67 -4.35
CA TYR A 178 -18.94 11.94 -5.51
C TYR A 178 -19.74 11.70 -6.79
N GLY A 179 -19.66 12.62 -7.76
CA GLY A 179 -20.34 12.46 -9.06
C GLY A 179 -19.66 11.43 -9.98
N SER A 180 -18.36 11.17 -9.74
CA SER A 180 -17.54 10.16 -10.43
C SER A 180 -16.38 9.79 -9.54
N ALA A 181 -15.74 8.63 -9.77
CA ALA A 181 -14.47 8.32 -9.15
C ALA A 181 -13.40 9.32 -9.64
N ASN A 182 -12.62 9.86 -8.69
CA ASN A 182 -11.69 10.95 -8.98
C ASN A 182 -10.29 10.39 -9.23
N TRP A 183 -10.03 10.07 -10.50
CA TRP A 183 -8.72 9.60 -10.96
C TRP A 183 -7.91 10.75 -11.56
N PHE A 184 -6.62 10.77 -11.23
CA PHE A 184 -5.66 11.76 -11.71
C PHE A 184 -4.39 11.06 -12.20
N GLU A 185 -3.83 11.51 -13.30
CA GLU A 185 -2.50 11.12 -13.78
C GLU A 185 -1.62 12.38 -13.82
N ASP A 186 -0.49 12.33 -13.13
CA ASP A 186 0.48 13.42 -13.02
C ASP A 186 -0.15 14.79 -12.61
N GLY A 187 -1.13 14.75 -11.72
CA GLY A 187 -1.84 15.93 -11.23
C GLY A 187 -3.11 16.28 -12.02
N GLU A 188 -3.25 15.80 -13.24
CA GLU A 188 -4.38 16.11 -14.10
C GLU A 188 -5.49 15.05 -14.00
N ARG A 189 -6.75 15.48 -14.04
CA ARG A 189 -7.89 14.56 -14.03
C ARG A 189 -7.90 13.70 -15.28
N VAL A 190 -8.01 12.37 -15.08
CA VAL A 190 -7.95 11.40 -16.18
C VAL A 190 -9.20 10.52 -16.23
N ARG A 191 -9.55 10.08 -17.43
CA ARG A 191 -10.51 9.02 -17.67
C ARG A 191 -9.76 7.72 -17.98
N LEU A 192 -10.07 6.67 -17.22
CA LEU A 192 -9.47 5.35 -17.44
C LEU A 192 -10.07 4.68 -18.69
N PRO A 193 -9.38 3.69 -19.29
CA PRO A 193 -9.92 2.86 -20.36
C PRO A 193 -11.24 2.18 -19.95
N GLU A 194 -12.10 1.86 -20.92
CA GLU A 194 -13.40 1.25 -20.64
C GLU A 194 -13.34 -0.19 -20.15
N ASP A 195 -12.23 -0.88 -20.43
CA ASP A 195 -12.01 -2.31 -20.15
C ASP A 195 -10.98 -2.54 -19.03
N TYR A 196 -10.71 -1.53 -18.17
CA TYR A 196 -9.75 -1.71 -17.10
C TYR A 196 -10.31 -2.60 -15.97
N TYR A 197 -9.39 -3.32 -15.30
CA TYR A 197 -9.57 -3.84 -13.95
C TYR A 197 -8.56 -3.16 -13.05
N SER A 198 -9.02 -2.51 -11.99
CA SER A 198 -8.18 -1.58 -11.19
C SER A 198 -6.87 -2.17 -10.73
N SER A 199 -6.87 -3.40 -10.20
CA SER A 199 -5.65 -4.02 -9.68
C SER A 199 -4.63 -4.29 -10.77
N SER A 200 -5.05 -4.78 -11.94
CA SER A 200 -4.13 -4.98 -13.08
C SER A 200 -3.66 -3.64 -13.62
N TYR A 201 -4.57 -2.68 -13.80
CA TYR A 201 -4.23 -1.38 -14.36
C TYR A 201 -3.22 -0.59 -13.50
N ILE A 202 -3.35 -0.67 -12.18
CA ILE A 202 -2.39 -0.08 -11.23
C ILE A 202 -0.99 -0.69 -11.42
N VAL A 203 -0.90 -2.01 -11.58
CA VAL A 203 0.38 -2.70 -11.82
C VAL A 203 0.96 -2.34 -13.17
N ASP A 204 0.15 -2.37 -14.23
CA ASP A 204 0.57 -2.04 -15.60
C ASP A 204 1.10 -0.61 -15.68
N LYS A 205 0.43 0.35 -15.03
CA LYS A 205 0.90 1.74 -14.93
C LYS A 205 2.21 1.86 -14.15
N THR A 206 2.36 1.09 -13.07
CA THR A 206 3.63 1.08 -12.32
C THR A 206 4.78 0.56 -13.20
N ILE A 207 4.56 -0.53 -13.94
CA ILE A 207 5.55 -1.09 -14.85
C ILE A 207 5.89 -0.08 -15.95
N GLN A 208 4.87 0.52 -16.57
CA GLN A 208 5.05 1.56 -17.59
C GLN A 208 5.94 2.69 -17.07
N TYR A 209 5.67 3.24 -15.89
CA TYR A 209 6.47 4.32 -15.32
C TYR A 209 7.91 3.93 -15.03
N LEU A 210 8.13 2.68 -14.60
CA LEU A 210 9.47 2.15 -14.37
C LEU A 210 10.26 1.97 -15.69
N GLU A 211 9.60 1.53 -16.77
CA GLU A 211 10.21 1.36 -18.09
C GLU A 211 10.52 2.70 -18.77
N GLU A 212 9.63 3.69 -18.64
CA GLU A 212 9.81 5.04 -19.18
C GLU A 212 10.83 5.87 -18.38
N GLY A 213 11.09 5.48 -17.14
CA GLY A 213 11.96 6.23 -16.24
C GLY A 213 13.45 6.15 -16.60
N PRO A 214 14.25 7.12 -16.13
CA PRO A 214 15.68 7.14 -16.40
C PRO A 214 16.38 5.94 -15.78
N GLN A 215 17.19 5.25 -16.57
CA GLN A 215 17.97 4.11 -16.12
C GLN A 215 19.16 4.56 -15.25
N GLY A 216 19.49 3.72 -14.25
CA GLY A 216 20.69 3.95 -13.42
C GLY A 216 20.44 4.66 -12.08
N ASN A 217 19.31 5.32 -11.91
CA ASN A 217 18.87 5.85 -10.61
C ASN A 217 18.16 4.75 -9.80
N PRO A 218 18.26 4.77 -8.48
CA PRO A 218 17.36 3.96 -7.65
C PRO A 218 15.93 4.49 -7.77
N PHE A 219 14.96 3.60 -7.64
CA PHE A 219 13.56 4.00 -7.67
C PHE A 219 12.80 3.63 -6.39
N PHE A 220 11.76 4.39 -6.11
CA PHE A 220 10.72 4.09 -5.16
C PHE A 220 9.38 3.98 -5.89
N ALA A 221 8.80 2.79 -5.90
CA ALA A 221 7.49 2.54 -6.48
C ALA A 221 6.48 2.24 -5.36
N PHE A 222 5.44 3.07 -5.25
CA PHE A 222 4.34 2.86 -4.31
C PHE A 222 3.11 2.35 -5.07
N VAL A 223 2.85 1.05 -4.96
CA VAL A 223 1.73 0.33 -5.56
C VAL A 223 0.63 0.24 -4.51
N SER A 224 -0.41 1.05 -4.65
CA SER A 224 -1.44 1.26 -3.65
C SER A 224 -2.78 0.72 -4.15
N PHE A 225 -3.05 -0.56 -3.88
CA PHE A 225 -4.29 -1.19 -4.32
C PHE A 225 -5.53 -0.61 -3.63
N MET A 226 -6.67 -0.64 -4.32
CA MET A 226 -7.99 -0.46 -3.72
C MET A 226 -8.52 -1.78 -3.13
N ALA A 227 -8.08 -2.92 -3.65
CA ALA A 227 -8.42 -4.24 -3.13
C ALA A 227 -7.76 -4.43 -1.73
N VAL A 228 -8.47 -5.02 -0.78
CA VAL A 228 -9.76 -5.70 -0.87
C VAL A 228 -10.93 -4.84 -0.32
N HIS A 229 -10.78 -3.52 -0.26
CA HIS A 229 -11.81 -2.58 0.19
C HIS A 229 -13.12 -2.75 -0.60
N ILE A 230 -14.23 -2.36 -0.03
CA ILE A 230 -15.53 -2.34 -0.71
C ILE A 230 -15.54 -1.27 -1.84
N PRO A 231 -16.19 -1.58 -3.00
CA PRO A 231 -16.92 -2.80 -3.32
C PRO A 231 -16.00 -4.02 -3.45
N VAL A 232 -16.37 -5.12 -2.76
CA VAL A 232 -15.56 -6.35 -2.76
C VAL A 232 -15.77 -7.08 -4.08
N GLN A 233 -14.89 -6.84 -5.01
CA GLN A 233 -14.98 -7.31 -6.38
C GLN A 233 -13.68 -8.02 -6.79
N ALA A 234 -13.80 -9.12 -7.50
CA ALA A 234 -12.69 -9.83 -8.11
C ALA A 234 -13.11 -10.50 -9.42
N PRO A 235 -12.21 -10.69 -10.40
CA PRO A 235 -12.51 -11.45 -11.60
C PRO A 235 -13.02 -12.85 -11.26
N ALA A 236 -13.96 -13.35 -12.06
CA ALA A 236 -14.67 -14.61 -11.78
C ALA A 236 -13.72 -15.80 -11.63
N GLU A 237 -12.64 -15.85 -12.41
CA GLU A 237 -11.63 -16.93 -12.36
C GLU A 237 -10.91 -17.01 -11.00
N TYR A 238 -10.79 -15.92 -10.25
CA TYR A 238 -10.23 -15.92 -8.90
C TYR A 238 -11.28 -16.23 -7.85
N ARG A 239 -12.44 -15.57 -7.92
CA ARG A 239 -13.55 -15.74 -6.98
C ARG A 239 -14.10 -17.16 -6.97
N ASP A 240 -14.32 -17.74 -8.13
CA ASP A 240 -15.01 -19.03 -8.26
C ASP A 240 -14.15 -20.22 -7.80
N ARG A 241 -12.83 -20.04 -7.63
CA ARG A 241 -11.92 -21.03 -7.02
C ARG A 241 -12.30 -21.36 -5.57
N TYR A 242 -12.91 -20.43 -4.86
CA TYR A 242 -13.18 -20.52 -3.42
C TYR A 242 -14.67 -20.64 -3.09
N LYS A 243 -15.53 -20.79 -4.09
CA LYS A 243 -16.99 -20.69 -3.95
C LYS A 243 -17.59 -21.68 -2.94
N GLU A 244 -17.07 -22.92 -2.88
CA GLU A 244 -17.57 -23.98 -1.98
C GLU A 244 -16.84 -23.99 -0.62
N MET A 245 -15.74 -23.27 -0.49
CA MET A 245 -14.84 -23.36 0.65
C MET A 245 -15.43 -22.76 1.94
N TYR A 246 -16.38 -21.82 1.81
CA TYR A 246 -16.91 -21.05 2.93
C TYR A 246 -18.29 -21.51 3.41
N SER A 247 -18.71 -22.76 3.04
CA SER A 247 -20.02 -23.31 3.40
C SER A 247 -20.25 -23.41 4.92
N ASP A 248 -19.17 -23.64 5.69
CA ASP A 248 -19.24 -23.80 7.15
C ASP A 248 -19.27 -22.45 7.91
N GLY A 249 -19.12 -21.34 7.16
CA GLY A 249 -19.31 -19.98 7.66
C GLY A 249 -18.11 -19.38 8.42
N TRP A 250 -18.29 -18.16 8.87
CA TRP A 250 -17.24 -17.32 9.47
C TRP A 250 -16.56 -17.91 10.70
N ARG A 251 -17.30 -18.58 11.56
CA ARG A 251 -16.74 -19.14 12.80
C ARG A 251 -15.74 -20.24 12.51
N ALA A 252 -16.12 -21.20 11.65
CA ALA A 252 -15.25 -22.29 11.26
C ALA A 252 -13.96 -21.77 10.62
N LEU A 253 -14.08 -20.81 9.68
CA LEU A 253 -12.94 -20.18 9.04
C LEU A 253 -12.01 -19.47 10.05
N ALA A 254 -12.57 -18.69 10.96
CA ALA A 254 -11.78 -17.96 11.96
C ALA A 254 -11.05 -18.91 12.92
N GLU A 255 -11.68 -20.01 13.31
CA GLU A 255 -11.07 -21.06 14.14
C GLU A 255 -9.92 -21.76 13.39
N GLU A 256 -10.09 -22.09 12.11
CA GLU A 256 -9.04 -22.68 11.29
C GLU A 256 -7.83 -21.76 11.10
N ARG A 257 -8.07 -20.50 10.81
CA ARG A 257 -7.01 -19.49 10.69
C ARG A 257 -6.26 -19.28 12.01
N SER A 258 -6.98 -19.26 13.15
CA SER A 258 -6.35 -19.18 14.47
C SER A 258 -5.41 -20.36 14.74
N LYS A 259 -5.85 -21.59 14.43
CA LYS A 259 -5.00 -22.79 14.52
C LYS A 259 -3.82 -22.74 13.56
N GLY A 260 -4.03 -22.26 12.34
CA GLY A 260 -2.97 -22.08 11.34
C GLY A 260 -1.86 -21.15 11.83
N LEU A 261 -2.22 -19.99 12.38
CA LEU A 261 -1.29 -19.01 12.95
C LEU A 261 -0.47 -19.58 14.11
N ALA A 262 -1.11 -20.31 15.01
CA ALA A 262 -0.43 -20.99 16.14
C ALA A 262 0.54 -22.06 15.64
N LYS A 263 0.14 -22.88 14.66
CA LYS A 263 0.98 -23.91 14.05
C LYS A 263 2.22 -23.32 13.34
N MET A 264 2.09 -22.11 12.79
CA MET A 264 3.19 -21.39 12.14
C MET A 264 4.09 -20.64 13.14
N ASN A 265 3.81 -20.71 14.45
CA ASN A 265 4.48 -19.93 15.50
C ASN A 265 4.42 -18.41 15.26
N ILE A 266 3.40 -17.92 14.57
CA ILE A 266 3.15 -16.47 14.39
C ILE A 266 2.47 -15.93 15.64
N LEU A 267 1.59 -16.74 16.25
CA LEU A 267 0.99 -16.47 17.55
C LEU A 267 1.49 -17.50 18.56
N GLU A 268 1.73 -17.07 19.80
CA GLU A 268 2.21 -17.95 20.89
C GLU A 268 1.22 -19.05 21.27
N ARG A 269 -0.07 -18.84 20.98
CA ARG A 269 -1.16 -19.77 21.27
C ARG A 269 -2.35 -19.53 20.36
N GLU A 270 -3.25 -20.52 20.29
CA GLU A 270 -4.56 -20.33 19.68
C GLU A 270 -5.34 -19.25 20.46
N PHE A 271 -5.92 -18.29 19.75
CA PHE A 271 -6.82 -17.31 20.35
C PHE A 271 -8.25 -17.82 20.27
N PRO A 272 -9.05 -17.70 21.35
CA PRO A 272 -10.46 -17.99 21.26
C PRO A 272 -11.10 -16.99 20.30
N VAL A 273 -11.76 -17.49 19.27
CA VAL A 273 -12.50 -16.67 18.32
C VAL A 273 -13.76 -16.17 19.01
N ASN A 274 -13.68 -14.97 19.55
CA ASN A 274 -14.82 -14.31 20.19
C ASN A 274 -15.63 -13.55 19.14
N LEU A 275 -16.37 -14.29 18.32
CA LEU A 275 -17.37 -13.67 17.45
C LEU A 275 -18.53 -13.21 18.32
N ALA A 276 -18.87 -11.92 18.24
CA ALA A 276 -20.03 -11.39 18.92
C ALA A 276 -21.29 -12.24 18.60
N PRO A 277 -22.23 -12.41 19.54
CA PRO A 277 -23.45 -13.17 19.31
C PRO A 277 -24.30 -12.66 18.13
N THR A 278 -24.06 -11.43 17.71
CA THR A 278 -24.69 -10.75 16.57
C THR A 278 -23.98 -10.98 15.23
N ALA A 279 -22.93 -11.82 15.20
CA ALA A 279 -22.32 -12.17 13.92
C ALA A 279 -23.37 -12.86 13.03
N VAL A 280 -23.75 -12.16 11.97
CA VAL A 280 -24.73 -12.63 10.98
C VAL A 280 -24.21 -13.93 10.37
N SER A 281 -25.06 -14.96 10.30
CA SER A 281 -24.67 -16.21 9.64
C SER A 281 -24.47 -15.98 8.13
N TRP A 282 -23.62 -16.78 7.49
CA TRP A 282 -23.45 -16.72 6.03
C TRP A 282 -24.75 -16.93 5.26
N VAL A 283 -25.69 -17.65 5.85
CA VAL A 283 -27.02 -17.86 5.27
C VAL A 283 -27.77 -16.54 5.19
N ASP A 284 -27.64 -15.69 6.21
CA ASP A 284 -28.24 -14.35 6.22
C ASP A 284 -27.56 -13.40 5.25
N CYS A 285 -26.25 -13.57 5.02
CA CYS A 285 -25.50 -12.82 4.01
C CYS A 285 -25.90 -13.17 2.57
N ARG A 286 -26.21 -14.44 2.27
CA ARG A 286 -26.69 -14.83 0.92
C ARG A 286 -28.00 -14.14 0.56
N VAL A 287 -28.91 -13.99 1.51
CA VAL A 287 -30.19 -13.32 1.28
C VAL A 287 -30.01 -11.82 1.09
N ARG A 288 -28.96 -11.21 1.65
CA ARG A 288 -28.71 -9.75 1.50
C ARG A 288 -27.87 -9.38 0.30
N LEU A 289 -27.04 -10.29 -0.24
CA LEU A 289 -26.25 -10.00 -1.46
C LEU A 289 -27.16 -9.84 -2.69
N ASP A 290 -28.32 -10.46 -2.70
CA ASP A 290 -29.34 -10.26 -3.77
C ASP A 290 -30.08 -8.91 -3.63
N HIS A 291 -29.91 -8.20 -2.50
CA HIS A 291 -30.55 -6.94 -2.18
C HIS A 291 -29.61 -5.74 -1.97
N VAL A 292 -28.29 -5.90 -2.14
CA VAL A 292 -27.31 -4.82 -1.97
C VAL A 292 -27.43 -3.74 -3.09
N VAL A 293 -28.31 -3.95 -4.05
CA VAL A 293 -28.59 -2.93 -5.10
C VAL A 293 -29.59 -1.86 -4.65
N ASP A 294 -30.32 -2.06 -3.55
CA ASP A 294 -31.29 -1.09 -3.02
C ASP A 294 -30.80 -0.46 -1.70
N TRP A 295 -29.85 0.44 -1.79
CA TRP A 295 -29.62 1.43 -0.73
C TRP A 295 -30.81 2.42 -0.73
N PRO A 296 -31.52 2.60 0.39
CA PRO A 296 -32.65 3.54 0.39
C PRO A 296 -32.15 4.97 0.09
N THR A 297 -32.58 5.51 -1.03
CA THR A 297 -32.38 6.92 -1.44
C THR A 297 -33.18 7.88 -0.56
N GLY A 298 -33.23 7.68 0.76
CA GLY A 298 -34.10 8.37 1.68
C GLY A 298 -33.48 8.98 2.93
N ALA A 299 -32.16 9.14 3.00
CA ALA A 299 -31.51 9.77 4.17
C ALA A 299 -30.58 10.94 3.81
N ALA A 300 -30.94 11.73 2.80
CA ALA A 300 -30.36 13.06 2.59
C ALA A 300 -31.22 14.10 3.30
N GLY A 301 -31.32 13.99 4.62
CA GLY A 301 -32.00 14.94 5.48
C GLY A 301 -31.37 14.87 6.87
N ASN A 302 -30.55 15.88 7.20
CA ASN A 302 -29.93 16.14 8.50
C ASN A 302 -28.68 15.27 8.85
N LEU A 303 -27.56 15.63 8.26
CA LEU A 303 -26.26 15.68 8.95
C LEU A 303 -25.58 16.99 8.59
#